data_7ab5f4191824ae2efc3a66376150453b
#
_entry.id   7ab5f4191824ae2efc3a66376150453b
#
_cell.length_a   1.000
_cell.length_b   1.000
_cell.length_c   1.000
_cell.angle_alpha   90.00
_cell.angle_beta   90.00
_cell.angle_gamma   90.00
#
_symmetry.space_group_name_H-M   'P 1'
#
loop_
_entity.id
_entity.type
_entity.pdbx_description
1 polymer ?
#
loop_
_entity_poly.entity_id
_entity_poly.type
_entity_poly.pdbx_seq_one_letter_code
_entity_poly.pdbx_strand_id
1 'polypeptide(L)'
;MTKKHYYFTALALYINYIVHGIGVVIISQNKAALGIQWNTNEAGVMTVVSMLGIGRLIAIVFSGYLSDKFGRKPFVLLGMASYILYFVGLIYAPNTTVAAILTVIAGIANSFLDSGTYPALMESFPKKAGTATVLIKAAVQIGQWILPFILILASAMKSYQLTFYIAAVALLVNAILIWKAPFPDQDLKEAEEAGEEVVEATTVFKAQPKMWLEGIAFVVYGFISQATFYTISQFISTYGVKAASMTEKSASLLLSTYSTGTLICVAFTALVGMKIRPVNSVLPYTLMSMLAIGMMYVMPSPTVMQIGAALVGFFAAGGVMQLGLTVMGEMFPAGKGTITSIFYTFGSIASFAVPYFGGRMSVKNVMLMDTVFAMIGFVIAIIVFIRYYQTVDTSK
;
A
#
# COMPACT_ATOMS: atom_id res chain seq x y z
N MET A 1 2.40 0.51 -37.96
CA MET A 1 1.99 1.22 -36.74
C MET A 1 3.23 1.42 -35.87
N THR A 2 3.65 2.65 -35.65
CA THR A 2 4.80 2.97 -34.78
C THR A 2 4.41 2.63 -33.35
N LYS A 3 5.09 1.65 -32.73
CA LYS A 3 4.91 1.33 -31.31
C LYS A 3 5.19 2.57 -30.49
N LYS A 4 4.16 3.22 -29.95
CA LYS A 4 4.32 4.30 -29.01
C LYS A 4 5.09 3.78 -27.80
N HIS A 5 6.19 4.45 -27.45
CA HIS A 5 7.00 4.06 -26.30
C HIS A 5 6.40 4.68 -25.03
N TYR A 6 5.65 3.89 -24.24
CA TYR A 6 5.02 4.33 -22.98
C TYR A 6 5.98 4.38 -21.77
N TYR A 7 7.30 4.20 -21.99
CA TYR A 7 8.28 4.24 -20.89
C TYR A 7 8.28 5.58 -20.13
N PHE A 8 8.10 6.70 -20.84
CA PHE A 8 8.01 8.02 -20.22
C PHE A 8 6.76 8.14 -19.36
N THR A 9 5.62 7.65 -19.83
CA THR A 9 4.36 7.60 -19.08
C THR A 9 4.50 6.74 -17.83
N ALA A 10 5.10 5.54 -17.96
CA ALA A 10 5.35 4.65 -16.84
C ALA A 10 6.24 5.29 -15.78
N LEU A 11 7.33 5.94 -16.19
CA LEU A 11 8.23 6.66 -15.27
C LEU A 11 7.48 7.74 -14.50
N ALA A 12 6.69 8.56 -15.20
CA ALA A 12 5.89 9.61 -14.57
C ALA A 12 4.82 9.03 -13.63
N LEU A 13 4.20 7.89 -13.97
CA LEU A 13 3.27 7.19 -13.10
C LEU A 13 3.97 6.64 -11.84
N TYR A 14 5.19 6.09 -11.95
CA TYR A 14 5.96 5.66 -10.78
C TYR A 14 6.36 6.83 -9.87
N ILE A 15 6.71 8.00 -10.44
CA ILE A 15 6.98 9.21 -9.65
C ILE A 15 5.75 9.61 -8.81
N ASN A 16 4.54 9.51 -9.35
CA ASN A 16 3.32 9.73 -8.56
C ASN A 16 3.26 8.81 -7.34
N TYR A 17 3.63 7.53 -7.51
CA TYR A 17 3.60 6.57 -6.41
C TYR A 17 4.75 6.73 -5.42
N ILE A 18 5.87 7.32 -5.81
CA ILE A 18 6.91 7.76 -4.87
C ILE A 18 6.32 8.83 -3.94
N VAL A 19 5.66 9.84 -4.51
CA VAL A 19 5.04 10.91 -3.70
C VAL A 19 3.83 10.39 -2.91
N HIS A 20 3.03 9.48 -3.49
CA HIS A 20 1.97 8.78 -2.76
C HIS A 20 2.52 8.04 -1.53
N GLY A 21 3.66 7.34 -1.66
CA GLY A 21 4.33 6.68 -0.53
C GLY A 21 4.69 7.63 0.60
N ILE A 22 5.17 8.83 0.27
CA ILE A 22 5.37 9.92 1.25
C ILE A 22 4.03 10.29 1.89
N GLY A 23 2.99 10.52 1.08
CA GLY A 23 1.68 10.98 1.52
C GLY A 23 0.98 10.06 2.51
N VAL A 24 1.16 8.75 2.38
CA VAL A 24 0.55 7.74 3.26
C VAL A 24 1.06 7.85 4.70
N VAL A 25 2.30 8.24 4.92
CA VAL A 25 2.92 8.26 6.25
C VAL A 25 3.32 9.67 6.72
N ILE A 26 3.16 10.72 5.90
CA ILE A 26 3.65 12.07 6.20
C ILE A 26 3.02 12.67 7.47
N ILE A 27 1.72 12.43 7.73
CA ILE A 27 1.06 12.91 8.94
C ILE A 27 1.61 12.20 10.18
N SER A 28 1.69 10.86 10.16
CA SER A 28 2.18 10.07 11.30
C SER A 28 3.64 10.35 11.62
N GLN A 29 4.45 10.70 10.63
CA GLN A 29 5.85 11.07 10.80
C GLN A 29 6.05 12.52 11.28
N ASN A 30 5.08 13.41 11.04
CA ASN A 30 5.07 14.81 11.51
C ASN A 30 4.12 15.04 12.70
N LYS A 31 3.65 13.98 13.37
CA LYS A 31 2.56 14.07 14.34
C LYS A 31 2.78 15.01 15.51
N ALA A 32 4.02 15.18 15.97
CA ALA A 32 4.32 16.11 17.06
C ALA A 32 4.07 17.56 16.63
N ALA A 33 4.56 17.98 15.48
CA ALA A 33 4.36 19.31 14.93
C ALA A 33 2.88 19.57 14.57
N LEU A 34 2.22 18.59 13.95
CA LEU A 34 0.81 18.68 13.57
C LEU A 34 -0.12 18.68 14.80
N GLY A 35 0.24 17.94 15.86
CA GLY A 35 -0.48 18.00 17.12
C GLY A 35 -0.47 19.40 17.75
N ILE A 36 0.66 20.09 17.70
CA ILE A 36 0.78 21.49 18.14
C ILE A 36 -0.06 22.39 17.23
N GLN A 37 0.08 22.29 15.90
CA GLN A 37 -0.67 23.10 14.94
C GLN A 37 -2.17 22.98 15.10
N TRP A 38 -2.69 21.77 15.31
CA TRP A 38 -4.13 21.49 15.41
C TRP A 38 -4.66 21.55 16.85
N ASN A 39 -3.81 21.89 17.82
CA ASN A 39 -4.11 21.91 19.25
C ASN A 39 -4.76 20.59 19.72
N THR A 40 -4.12 19.48 19.42
CA THR A 40 -4.63 18.13 19.70
C THR A 40 -3.52 17.19 20.18
N ASN A 41 -3.92 16.08 20.74
CA ASN A 41 -3.01 15.02 21.17
C ASN A 41 -2.73 14.00 20.04
N GLU A 42 -1.88 13.01 20.33
CA GLU A 42 -1.52 11.94 19.37
C GLU A 42 -2.76 11.21 18.82
N ALA A 43 -3.75 10.93 19.66
CA ALA A 43 -4.99 10.26 19.23
C ALA A 43 -5.78 11.10 18.22
N GLY A 44 -5.81 12.42 18.39
CA GLY A 44 -6.44 13.34 17.44
C GLY A 44 -5.73 13.33 16.07
N VAL A 45 -4.40 13.38 16.07
CA VAL A 45 -3.62 13.30 14.83
C VAL A 45 -3.84 11.95 14.15
N MET A 46 -3.82 10.84 14.88
CA MET A 46 -4.05 9.50 14.31
C MET A 46 -5.49 9.30 13.82
N THR A 47 -6.46 10.03 14.39
CA THR A 47 -7.82 10.11 13.84
C THR A 47 -7.81 10.78 12.45
N VAL A 48 -7.03 11.84 12.26
CA VAL A 48 -6.87 12.45 10.93
C VAL A 48 -6.23 11.46 9.96
N VAL A 49 -5.18 10.73 10.35
CA VAL A 49 -4.56 9.68 9.52
C VAL A 49 -5.59 8.64 9.09
N SER A 50 -6.49 8.22 9.98
CA SER A 50 -7.50 7.20 9.67
C SER A 50 -8.48 7.62 8.57
N MET A 51 -8.71 8.92 8.37
CA MET A 51 -9.61 9.44 7.34
C MET A 51 -9.18 9.10 5.91
N LEU A 52 -7.90 8.80 5.70
CA LEU A 52 -7.40 8.29 4.42
C LEU A 52 -8.11 6.98 4.02
N GLY A 53 -8.30 6.07 4.97
CA GLY A 53 -9.07 4.83 4.75
C GLY A 53 -10.52 5.08 4.36
N ILE A 54 -11.17 6.06 5.00
CA ILE A 54 -12.55 6.46 4.68
C ILE A 54 -12.65 7.00 3.26
N GLY A 55 -11.76 7.92 2.87
CA GLY A 55 -11.74 8.47 1.52
C GLY A 55 -11.55 7.39 0.46
N ARG A 56 -10.65 6.43 0.73
CA ARG A 56 -10.42 5.29 -0.15
C ARG A 56 -11.67 4.40 -0.27
N LEU A 57 -12.34 4.09 0.85
CA LEU A 57 -13.58 3.30 0.86
C LEU A 57 -14.68 3.95 0.03
N ILE A 58 -14.85 5.27 0.15
CA ILE A 58 -15.86 6.01 -0.62
C ILE A 58 -15.57 5.91 -2.12
N ALA A 59 -14.34 6.09 -2.53
CA ALA A 59 -14.01 6.22 -3.96
C ALA A 59 -13.79 4.88 -4.68
N ILE A 60 -13.38 3.82 -3.99
CA ILE A 60 -13.01 2.54 -4.61
C ILE A 60 -14.15 1.91 -5.42
N VAL A 61 -15.41 2.14 -4.98
CA VAL A 61 -16.60 1.55 -5.59
C VAL A 61 -16.86 2.09 -7.01
N PHE A 62 -16.58 3.38 -7.25
CA PHE A 62 -16.93 4.04 -8.50
C PHE A 62 -15.74 4.49 -9.34
N SER A 63 -14.54 4.62 -8.72
CA SER A 63 -13.36 5.16 -9.41
C SER A 63 -12.93 4.31 -10.62
N GLY A 64 -13.02 2.99 -10.51
CA GLY A 64 -12.71 2.06 -11.60
C GLY A 64 -13.65 2.28 -12.80
N TYR A 65 -14.96 2.16 -12.56
CA TYR A 65 -15.96 2.37 -13.60
C TYR A 65 -15.85 3.75 -14.29
N LEU A 66 -15.65 4.80 -13.50
CA LEU A 66 -15.51 6.14 -14.06
C LEU A 66 -14.20 6.29 -14.85
N SER A 67 -13.10 5.67 -14.40
CA SER A 67 -11.84 5.67 -15.13
C SER A 67 -11.93 4.92 -16.46
N ASP A 68 -12.69 3.81 -16.52
CA ASP A 68 -12.98 3.09 -17.77
C ASP A 68 -13.79 3.96 -18.76
N LYS A 69 -14.77 4.69 -18.22
CA LYS A 69 -15.66 5.51 -19.04
C LYS A 69 -15.02 6.80 -19.56
N PHE A 70 -14.26 7.50 -18.73
CA PHE A 70 -13.72 8.83 -19.04
C PHE A 70 -12.23 8.82 -19.43
N GLY A 71 -11.58 7.65 -19.35
CA GLY A 71 -10.16 7.46 -19.68
C GLY A 71 -9.26 7.51 -18.46
N ARG A 72 -8.09 6.89 -18.55
CA ARG A 72 -7.12 6.73 -17.44
C ARG A 72 -6.46 8.04 -17.05
N LYS A 73 -6.04 8.83 -18.05
CA LYS A 73 -5.28 10.08 -17.85
C LYS A 73 -6.01 11.13 -17.01
N PRO A 74 -7.30 11.45 -17.23
CA PRO A 74 -8.05 12.39 -16.40
C PRO A 74 -8.05 11.97 -14.92
N PHE A 75 -8.20 10.67 -14.62
CA PHE A 75 -8.23 10.18 -13.24
C PHE A 75 -6.87 10.28 -12.55
N VAL A 76 -5.77 10.02 -13.27
CA VAL A 76 -4.42 10.25 -12.74
C VAL A 76 -4.23 11.74 -12.41
N LEU A 77 -4.58 12.65 -13.32
CA LEU A 77 -4.46 14.09 -13.09
C LEU A 77 -5.35 14.60 -11.95
N LEU A 78 -6.57 14.09 -11.85
CA LEU A 78 -7.49 14.43 -10.74
C LEU A 78 -6.94 13.93 -9.39
N GLY A 79 -6.40 12.72 -9.35
CA GLY A 79 -5.72 12.20 -8.18
C GLY A 79 -4.52 13.06 -7.76
N MET A 80 -3.69 13.49 -8.73
CA MET A 80 -2.54 14.37 -8.46
C MET A 80 -3.00 15.74 -7.92
N ALA A 81 -4.00 16.36 -8.54
CA ALA A 81 -4.55 17.65 -8.09
C ALA A 81 -5.10 17.55 -6.66
N SER A 82 -5.81 16.46 -6.34
CA SER A 82 -6.33 16.19 -5.01
C SER A 82 -5.22 15.97 -3.98
N TYR A 83 -4.14 15.29 -4.34
CA TYR A 83 -2.95 15.15 -3.46
C TYR A 83 -2.21 16.48 -3.25
N ILE A 84 -2.09 17.32 -4.27
CA ILE A 84 -1.50 18.66 -4.11
C ILE A 84 -2.35 19.49 -3.14
N LEU A 85 -3.68 19.46 -3.29
CA LEU A 85 -4.61 20.11 -2.36
C LEU A 85 -4.43 19.58 -0.93
N TYR A 86 -4.29 18.27 -0.75
CA TYR A 86 -4.02 17.64 0.54
C TYR A 86 -2.71 18.13 1.16
N PHE A 87 -1.58 18.07 0.44
CA PHE A 87 -0.28 18.50 0.99
C PHE A 87 -0.27 19.98 1.36
N VAL A 88 -0.71 20.84 0.45
CA VAL A 88 -0.74 22.30 0.69
C VAL A 88 -1.79 22.64 1.75
N GLY A 89 -2.98 22.02 1.69
CA GLY A 89 -4.06 22.27 2.63
C GLY A 89 -3.68 21.91 4.07
N LEU A 90 -2.95 20.82 4.30
CA LEU A 90 -2.54 20.42 5.65
C LEU A 90 -1.62 21.45 6.31
N ILE A 91 -0.76 22.14 5.55
CA ILE A 91 0.11 23.20 6.07
C ILE A 91 -0.71 24.33 6.72
N TYR A 92 -1.87 24.64 6.12
CA TYR A 92 -2.74 25.74 6.53
C TYR A 92 -3.99 25.28 7.32
N ALA A 93 -4.15 23.97 7.55
CA ALA A 93 -5.29 23.44 8.30
C ALA A 93 -5.27 23.95 9.74
N PRO A 94 -6.32 24.69 10.19
CA PRO A 94 -6.33 25.29 11.52
C PRO A 94 -6.67 24.30 12.63
N ASN A 95 -7.26 23.16 12.31
CA ASN A 95 -7.73 22.17 13.26
C ASN A 95 -7.85 20.77 12.63
N THR A 96 -8.13 19.77 13.47
CA THR A 96 -8.29 18.37 13.06
C THR A 96 -9.45 18.14 12.11
N THR A 97 -10.52 18.94 12.15
CA THR A 97 -11.70 18.77 11.27
C THR A 97 -11.34 19.09 9.82
N VAL A 98 -10.69 20.23 9.58
CA VAL A 98 -10.22 20.61 8.23
C VAL A 98 -9.18 19.62 7.73
N ALA A 99 -8.23 19.24 8.60
CA ALA A 99 -7.22 18.24 8.27
C ALA A 99 -7.84 16.88 7.92
N ALA A 100 -8.88 16.45 8.64
CA ALA A 100 -9.61 15.21 8.37
C ALA A 100 -10.29 15.23 6.99
N ILE A 101 -10.95 16.34 6.62
CA ILE A 101 -11.57 16.50 5.30
C ILE A 101 -10.51 16.40 4.19
N LEU A 102 -9.37 17.10 4.36
CA LEU A 102 -8.26 17.03 3.40
C LEU A 102 -7.69 15.60 3.29
N THR A 103 -7.66 14.85 4.39
CA THR A 103 -7.18 13.47 4.39
C THR A 103 -8.19 12.51 3.74
N VAL A 104 -9.51 12.77 3.86
CA VAL A 104 -10.53 12.07 3.06
C VAL A 104 -10.31 12.33 1.57
N ILE A 105 -10.02 13.57 1.18
CA ILE A 105 -9.68 13.92 -0.22
C ILE A 105 -8.45 13.15 -0.69
N ALA A 106 -7.41 13.00 0.14
CA ALA A 106 -6.24 12.17 -0.18
C ALA A 106 -6.58 10.69 -0.35
N GLY A 107 -7.50 10.15 0.44
CA GLY A 107 -8.01 8.78 0.26
C GLY A 107 -8.75 8.59 -1.07
N ILE A 108 -9.57 9.56 -1.45
CA ILE A 108 -10.24 9.60 -2.77
C ILE A 108 -9.19 9.68 -3.89
N ALA A 109 -8.19 10.56 -3.73
CA ALA A 109 -7.08 10.72 -4.66
C ALA A 109 -6.31 9.40 -4.88
N ASN A 110 -6.09 8.63 -3.81
CA ASN A 110 -5.48 7.31 -3.89
C ASN A 110 -6.28 6.38 -4.82
N SER A 111 -7.60 6.28 -4.63
CA SER A 111 -8.44 5.45 -5.50
C SER A 111 -8.46 5.93 -6.95
N PHE A 112 -8.39 7.24 -7.20
CA PHE A 112 -8.27 7.79 -8.55
C PHE A 112 -6.93 7.47 -9.19
N LEU A 113 -5.82 7.57 -8.45
CA LEU A 113 -4.51 7.15 -8.93
C LEU A 113 -4.48 5.66 -9.23
N ASP A 114 -5.02 4.82 -8.34
CA ASP A 114 -5.06 3.37 -8.53
C ASP A 114 -5.85 2.99 -9.79
N SER A 115 -7.06 3.56 -9.97
CA SER A 115 -7.94 3.27 -11.09
C SER A 115 -7.41 3.77 -12.44
N GLY A 116 -6.56 4.80 -12.46
CA GLY A 116 -5.94 5.30 -13.68
C GLY A 116 -4.59 4.61 -13.96
N THR A 117 -3.76 4.39 -12.94
CA THR A 117 -2.36 3.95 -13.11
C THR A 117 -2.23 2.46 -13.37
N TYR A 118 -2.91 1.60 -12.58
CA TYR A 118 -2.77 0.14 -12.74
C TYR A 118 -3.17 -0.33 -14.13
N PRO A 119 -4.37 0.03 -14.64
CA PRO A 119 -4.74 -0.33 -16.00
C PRO A 119 -3.79 0.27 -17.04
N ALA A 120 -3.46 1.58 -16.95
CA ALA A 120 -2.58 2.22 -17.92
C ALA A 120 -1.22 1.53 -18.04
N LEU A 121 -0.64 1.03 -16.93
CA LEU A 121 0.61 0.28 -16.97
C LEU A 121 0.44 -1.12 -17.56
N MET A 122 -0.65 -1.82 -17.24
CA MET A 122 -0.96 -3.14 -17.79
C MET A 122 -1.18 -3.07 -19.31
N GLU A 123 -1.91 -2.07 -19.76
CA GLU A 123 -2.20 -1.77 -21.16
C GLU A 123 -0.95 -1.33 -21.93
N SER A 124 -0.07 -0.54 -21.28
CA SER A 124 1.21 -0.11 -21.89
C SER A 124 2.21 -1.26 -22.05
N PHE A 125 2.17 -2.25 -21.16
CA PHE A 125 3.12 -3.37 -21.13
C PHE A 125 2.44 -4.73 -21.00
N PRO A 126 1.61 -5.18 -21.95
CA PRO A 126 0.80 -6.41 -21.80
C PRO A 126 1.63 -7.65 -21.48
N LYS A 127 2.79 -7.83 -22.15
CA LYS A 127 3.71 -8.96 -21.93
C LYS A 127 4.44 -8.92 -20.57
N LYS A 128 4.44 -7.77 -19.87
CA LYS A 128 5.13 -7.54 -18.60
C LYS A 128 4.21 -6.85 -17.57
N ALA A 129 2.90 -7.02 -17.71
CA ALA A 129 1.90 -6.35 -16.88
C ALA A 129 2.14 -6.59 -15.36
N GLY A 130 2.42 -7.83 -14.98
CA GLY A 130 2.75 -8.16 -13.59
C GLY A 130 3.99 -7.43 -13.06
N THR A 131 5.07 -7.35 -13.87
CA THR A 131 6.27 -6.60 -13.47
C THR A 131 5.98 -5.11 -13.36
N ALA A 132 5.24 -4.53 -14.30
CA ALA A 132 4.89 -3.12 -14.30
C ALA A 132 4.07 -2.73 -13.06
N THR A 133 3.12 -3.58 -12.65
CA THR A 133 2.30 -3.33 -11.45
C THR A 133 3.07 -3.55 -10.13
N VAL A 134 3.98 -4.52 -10.08
CA VAL A 134 4.84 -4.73 -8.89
C VAL A 134 5.78 -3.55 -8.67
N LEU A 135 6.26 -2.89 -9.72
CA LEU A 135 7.10 -1.68 -9.63
C LEU A 135 6.35 -0.49 -8.99
N ILE A 136 5.02 -0.44 -9.04
CA ILE A 136 4.23 0.55 -8.29
C ILE A 136 4.54 0.42 -6.78
N LYS A 137 4.55 -0.82 -6.27
CA LYS A 137 4.85 -1.06 -4.86
C LYS A 137 6.27 -0.63 -4.50
N ALA A 138 7.24 -0.90 -5.37
CA ALA A 138 8.60 -0.39 -5.21
C ALA A 138 8.62 1.14 -5.15
N ALA A 139 7.89 1.83 -6.03
CA ALA A 139 7.80 3.28 -6.04
C ALA A 139 7.24 3.83 -4.73
N VAL A 140 6.15 3.24 -4.18
CA VAL A 140 5.62 3.61 -2.85
C VAL A 140 6.69 3.48 -1.78
N GLN A 141 7.44 2.39 -1.78
CA GLN A 141 8.48 2.15 -0.77
C GLN A 141 9.68 3.08 -0.92
N ILE A 142 10.04 3.48 -2.13
CA ILE A 142 11.06 4.52 -2.36
C ILE A 142 10.62 5.83 -1.70
N GLY A 143 9.35 6.20 -1.81
CA GLY A 143 8.80 7.38 -1.16
C GLY A 143 8.90 7.30 0.37
N GLN A 144 8.51 6.19 0.96
CA GLN A 144 8.63 5.96 2.41
C GLN A 144 10.10 5.90 2.86
N TRP A 145 10.98 5.37 2.02
CA TRP A 145 12.41 5.31 2.28
C TRP A 145 13.07 6.70 2.31
N ILE A 146 12.66 7.59 1.41
CA ILE A 146 13.19 8.95 1.30
C ILE A 146 12.68 9.86 2.43
N LEU A 147 11.45 9.68 2.89
CA LEU A 147 10.80 10.59 3.84
C LEU A 147 11.61 10.87 5.11
N PRO A 148 12.23 9.89 5.82
CA PRO A 148 13.04 10.17 7.00
C PRO A 148 14.20 11.13 6.75
N PHE A 149 14.80 11.10 5.57
CA PHE A 149 15.88 12.04 5.21
C PHE A 149 15.34 13.46 5.00
N ILE A 150 14.14 13.58 4.38
CA ILE A 150 13.45 14.88 4.26
C ILE A 150 13.07 15.41 5.66
N LEU A 151 12.64 14.57 6.59
CA LEU A 151 12.32 14.94 7.97
C LEU A 151 13.55 15.43 8.72
N ILE A 152 14.69 14.77 8.57
CA ILE A 152 15.97 15.21 9.18
C ILE A 152 16.36 16.60 8.63
N LEU A 153 16.22 16.82 7.33
CA LEU A 153 16.47 18.13 6.71
C LEU A 153 15.49 19.19 7.22
N ALA A 154 14.20 18.88 7.27
CA ALA A 154 13.15 19.76 7.77
C ALA A 154 13.36 20.14 9.24
N SER A 155 13.81 19.19 10.07
CA SER A 155 14.18 19.43 11.46
C SER A 155 15.38 20.37 11.57
N ALA A 156 16.42 20.20 10.75
CA ALA A 156 17.59 21.08 10.71
C ALA A 156 17.20 22.52 10.31
N MET A 157 16.22 22.65 9.41
CA MET A 157 15.68 23.94 8.97
C MET A 157 14.58 24.49 9.88
N LYS A 158 14.22 23.77 10.96
CA LYS A 158 13.13 24.12 11.90
C LYS A 158 11.79 24.36 11.19
N SER A 159 11.52 23.65 10.09
CA SER A 159 10.31 23.81 9.29
C SER A 159 9.78 22.45 8.85
N TYR A 160 8.86 21.88 9.63
CA TYR A 160 8.17 20.64 9.27
C TYR A 160 7.35 20.78 7.96
N GLN A 161 6.90 22.01 7.63
CA GLN A 161 6.17 22.33 6.40
C GLN A 161 6.97 21.96 5.15
N LEU A 162 8.31 21.96 5.24
CA LEU A 162 9.19 21.60 4.14
C LEU A 162 8.88 20.21 3.56
N THR A 163 8.51 19.26 4.42
CA THR A 163 8.15 17.90 3.97
C THR A 163 6.93 17.89 3.05
N PHE A 164 5.94 18.72 3.34
CA PHE A 164 4.72 18.88 2.54
C PHE A 164 4.97 19.66 1.25
N TYR A 165 5.77 20.74 1.30
CA TYR A 165 6.13 21.51 0.11
C TYR A 165 6.92 20.68 -0.90
N ILE A 166 7.89 19.87 -0.45
CA ILE A 166 8.66 18.99 -1.33
C ILE A 166 7.72 18.02 -2.06
N ALA A 167 6.78 17.39 -1.33
CA ALA A 167 5.82 16.47 -1.91
C ALA A 167 4.88 17.16 -2.92
N ALA A 168 4.35 18.34 -2.57
CA ALA A 168 3.47 19.12 -3.43
C ALA A 168 4.16 19.59 -4.71
N VAL A 169 5.39 20.11 -4.61
CA VAL A 169 6.18 20.57 -5.75
C VAL A 169 6.55 19.40 -6.67
N ALA A 170 6.96 18.27 -6.10
CA ALA A 170 7.27 17.07 -6.88
C ALA A 170 6.05 16.61 -7.71
N LEU A 171 4.85 16.60 -7.12
CA LEU A 171 3.62 16.28 -7.85
C LEU A 171 3.27 17.33 -8.90
N LEU A 172 3.41 18.62 -8.59
CA LEU A 172 3.11 19.70 -9.53
C LEU A 172 3.99 19.59 -10.78
N VAL A 173 5.30 19.39 -10.60
CA VAL A 173 6.23 19.18 -11.70
C VAL A 173 5.87 17.93 -12.49
N ASN A 174 5.56 16.83 -11.80
CA ASN A 174 5.17 15.58 -12.45
C ASN A 174 3.81 15.68 -13.17
N ALA A 175 2.87 16.51 -12.68
CA ALA A 175 1.60 16.75 -13.37
C ALA A 175 1.79 17.36 -14.76
N ILE A 176 2.79 18.26 -14.91
CA ILE A 176 3.17 18.83 -16.21
C ILE A 176 3.70 17.74 -17.16
N LEU A 177 4.47 16.78 -16.62
CA LEU A 177 4.98 15.65 -17.40
C LEU A 177 3.84 14.72 -17.83
N ILE A 178 2.93 14.36 -16.91
CA ILE A 178 1.75 13.52 -17.19
C ILE A 178 0.81 14.19 -18.20
N TRP A 179 0.64 15.52 -18.10
CA TRP A 179 -0.19 16.25 -19.07
C TRP A 179 0.26 16.05 -20.51
N LYS A 180 1.57 16.00 -20.75
CA LYS A 180 2.16 15.79 -22.08
C LYS A 180 2.36 14.30 -22.44
N ALA A 181 2.23 13.38 -21.48
CA ALA A 181 2.49 11.96 -21.68
C ALA A 181 1.38 11.29 -22.52
N PRO A 182 1.72 10.37 -23.46
CA PRO A 182 0.74 9.55 -24.15
C PRO A 182 0.17 8.49 -23.20
N PHE A 183 -1.12 8.17 -23.34
CA PHE A 183 -1.79 7.11 -22.58
C PHE A 183 -2.37 6.05 -23.53
N PRO A 184 -2.46 4.78 -23.12
CA PRO A 184 -2.90 3.67 -24.01
C PRO A 184 -4.40 3.64 -24.29
N ASP A 185 -5.23 4.45 -23.61
CA ASP A 185 -6.70 4.41 -23.69
C ASP A 185 -7.28 4.48 -25.12
N GLN A 186 -6.58 5.17 -26.03
CA GLN A 186 -7.04 5.29 -27.43
C GLN A 186 -6.71 4.05 -28.27
N ASP A 187 -5.58 3.40 -27.97
CA ASP A 187 -5.13 2.22 -28.71
C ASP A 187 -5.93 0.97 -28.32
N LEU A 188 -6.55 0.94 -27.10
CA LEU A 188 -7.41 -0.15 -26.63
C LEU A 188 -8.79 -0.14 -27.25
N LYS A 189 -9.40 1.02 -27.41
CA LYS A 189 -10.70 1.11 -28.09
C LYS A 189 -10.61 0.60 -29.53
N GLU A 190 -9.48 0.88 -30.19
CA GLU A 190 -9.20 0.35 -31.54
C GLU A 190 -8.96 -1.16 -31.53
N ALA A 191 -8.36 -1.73 -30.44
CA ALA A 191 -8.10 -3.17 -30.31
C ALA A 191 -9.37 -3.97 -29.91
N GLU A 192 -10.22 -3.42 -29.02
CA GLU A 192 -11.52 -4.01 -28.66
C GLU A 192 -12.48 -4.04 -29.85
N GLU A 193 -12.46 -3.00 -30.68
CA GLU A 193 -13.21 -2.96 -31.95
C GLU A 193 -12.67 -3.99 -32.97
N ALA A 194 -11.40 -4.43 -32.84
CA ALA A 194 -10.78 -5.45 -33.68
C ALA A 194 -10.98 -6.91 -33.20
N GLY A 195 -11.61 -7.13 -32.03
CA GLY A 195 -12.05 -8.45 -31.57
C GLY A 195 -10.95 -9.41 -31.11
N GLU A 196 -9.83 -8.92 -30.59
CA GLU A 196 -8.78 -9.79 -30.02
C GLU A 196 -9.20 -10.37 -28.65
N GLU A 197 -9.40 -11.69 -28.58
CA GLU A 197 -9.70 -12.44 -27.36
C GLU A 197 -8.48 -12.49 -26.42
N VAL A 198 -8.66 -12.08 -25.17
CA VAL A 198 -7.69 -12.29 -24.09
C VAL A 198 -7.85 -13.72 -23.56
N VAL A 199 -6.87 -14.58 -23.82
CA VAL A 199 -6.84 -15.96 -23.30
C VAL A 199 -6.58 -15.89 -21.78
N GLU A 200 -7.60 -16.12 -20.96
CA GLU A 200 -7.46 -16.32 -19.52
C GLU A 200 -6.89 -17.71 -19.22
N ALA A 201 -5.83 -17.76 -18.40
CA ALA A 201 -5.33 -19.03 -17.86
C ALA A 201 -6.40 -19.66 -16.96
N THR A 202 -6.96 -20.81 -17.38
CA THR A 202 -7.97 -21.55 -16.63
C THR A 202 -7.32 -22.42 -15.55
N THR A 203 -7.64 -22.16 -14.28
CA THR A 203 -7.24 -23.03 -13.16
C THR A 203 -8.07 -24.33 -13.23
N VAL A 204 -7.40 -25.47 -13.15
CA VAL A 204 -8.05 -26.78 -13.08
C VAL A 204 -8.31 -27.13 -11.61
N PHE A 205 -9.56 -27.51 -11.28
CA PHE A 205 -9.98 -27.81 -9.91
C PHE A 205 -10.19 -29.30 -9.69
N LYS A 206 -9.69 -29.82 -8.54
CA LYS A 206 -10.07 -31.13 -7.99
C LYS A 206 -11.41 -31.08 -7.28
N ALA A 207 -11.66 -29.95 -6.59
CA ALA A 207 -12.92 -29.66 -5.91
C ALA A 207 -13.20 -28.17 -5.99
N GLN A 208 -14.47 -27.78 -6.12
CA GLN A 208 -14.86 -26.37 -6.17
C GLN A 208 -14.56 -25.66 -4.84
N PRO A 209 -13.86 -24.51 -4.84
CA PRO A 209 -13.67 -23.71 -3.62
C PRO A 209 -15.01 -23.14 -3.15
N LYS A 210 -15.19 -23.10 -1.82
CA LYS A 210 -16.44 -22.65 -1.19
C LYS A 210 -16.31 -21.20 -0.74
N MET A 211 -17.17 -20.31 -1.25
CA MET A 211 -17.11 -18.89 -0.90
C MET A 211 -17.27 -18.63 0.61
N TRP A 212 -18.08 -19.42 1.31
CA TRP A 212 -18.28 -19.25 2.76
C TRP A 212 -17.06 -19.64 3.62
N LEU A 213 -16.14 -20.46 3.12
CA LEU A 213 -14.95 -20.89 3.85
C LEU A 213 -13.71 -20.16 3.32
N GLU A 214 -13.30 -20.46 2.09
CA GLU A 214 -12.09 -19.88 1.48
C GLU A 214 -12.28 -18.40 1.17
N GLY A 215 -13.48 -18.00 0.70
CA GLY A 215 -13.77 -16.59 0.42
C GLY A 215 -13.72 -15.73 1.68
N ILE A 216 -14.33 -16.17 2.79
CA ILE A 216 -14.26 -15.45 4.08
C ILE A 216 -12.82 -15.43 4.60
N ALA A 217 -12.07 -16.55 4.49
CA ALA A 217 -10.68 -16.59 4.89
C ALA A 217 -9.83 -15.53 4.15
N PHE A 218 -10.04 -15.37 2.85
CA PHE A 218 -9.35 -14.35 2.05
C PHE A 218 -9.78 -12.92 2.39
N VAL A 219 -11.04 -12.69 2.73
CA VAL A 219 -11.54 -11.39 3.18
C VAL A 219 -10.86 -10.98 4.48
N VAL A 220 -10.82 -11.87 5.47
CA VAL A 220 -10.14 -11.63 6.75
C VAL A 220 -8.63 -11.49 6.53
N TYR A 221 -8.05 -12.27 5.64
CA TYR A 221 -6.65 -12.16 5.26
C TYR A 221 -6.34 -10.80 4.62
N GLY A 222 -7.23 -10.26 3.78
CA GLY A 222 -7.10 -8.94 3.18
C GLY A 222 -7.03 -7.83 4.23
N PHE A 223 -7.89 -7.89 5.26
CA PHE A 223 -7.84 -6.98 6.41
C PHE A 223 -6.51 -7.12 7.18
N ILE A 224 -6.18 -8.34 7.60
CA ILE A 224 -5.02 -8.60 8.46
C ILE A 224 -3.70 -8.29 7.76
N SER A 225 -3.55 -8.68 6.50
CA SER A 225 -2.33 -8.41 5.75
C SER A 225 -2.07 -6.90 5.62
N GLN A 226 -3.13 -6.12 5.34
CA GLN A 226 -3.03 -4.67 5.31
C GLN A 226 -2.75 -4.10 6.71
N ALA A 227 -3.48 -4.55 7.74
CA ALA A 227 -3.34 -4.07 9.11
C ALA A 227 -1.90 -4.26 9.62
N THR A 228 -1.32 -5.44 9.41
CA THR A 228 0.00 -5.80 9.91
C THR A 228 1.11 -4.88 9.40
N PHE A 229 1.27 -4.73 8.10
CA PHE A 229 2.34 -3.86 7.61
C PHE A 229 2.02 -2.37 7.77
N TYR A 230 0.74 -2.00 7.78
CA TYR A 230 0.33 -0.61 7.95
C TYR A 230 0.55 -0.14 9.40
N THR A 231 0.29 -0.98 10.41
CA THR A 231 0.63 -0.70 11.81
C THR A 231 2.11 -0.35 11.94
N ILE A 232 2.99 -1.15 11.36
CA ILE A 232 4.43 -0.89 11.41
C ILE A 232 4.75 0.44 10.72
N SER A 233 4.28 0.69 9.51
CA SER A 233 4.58 1.93 8.79
C SER A 233 4.12 3.20 9.52
N GLN A 234 3.01 3.13 10.27
CA GLN A 234 2.44 4.27 11.00
C GLN A 234 3.05 4.47 12.39
N PHE A 235 3.44 3.41 13.09
CA PHE A 235 3.79 3.47 14.51
C PHE A 235 5.25 3.11 14.82
N ILE A 236 6.04 2.58 13.88
CA ILE A 236 7.38 2.05 14.15
C ILE A 236 8.32 3.10 14.75
N SER A 237 8.30 4.33 14.25
CA SER A 237 9.13 5.41 14.77
C SER A 237 8.75 5.75 16.23
N THR A 238 7.45 5.83 16.52
CA THR A 238 6.94 6.08 17.88
C THR A 238 7.29 4.95 18.82
N TYR A 239 7.15 3.72 18.37
CA TYR A 239 7.48 2.54 19.14
C TYR A 239 8.99 2.49 19.42
N GLY A 240 9.82 2.82 18.45
CA GLY A 240 11.28 2.93 18.62
C GLY A 240 11.67 3.93 19.71
N VAL A 241 11.06 5.11 19.73
CA VAL A 241 11.32 6.12 20.75
C VAL A 241 10.80 5.68 22.12
N LYS A 242 9.52 5.28 22.21
CA LYS A 242 8.83 5.07 23.50
C LYS A 242 9.12 3.71 24.15
N ALA A 243 9.40 2.66 23.35
CA ALA A 243 9.59 1.29 23.84
C ALA A 243 11.04 0.81 23.77
N ALA A 244 11.79 1.22 22.74
CA ALA A 244 13.17 0.81 22.53
C ALA A 244 14.20 1.88 22.91
N SER A 245 13.78 3.00 23.51
CA SER A 245 14.63 4.11 23.97
C SER A 245 15.55 4.69 22.87
N MET A 246 15.10 4.69 21.64
CA MET A 246 15.82 5.24 20.49
C MET A 246 15.68 6.77 20.45
N THR A 247 16.67 7.45 19.90
CA THR A 247 16.54 8.87 19.57
C THR A 247 15.52 9.07 18.45
N GLU A 248 14.86 10.23 18.37
CA GLU A 248 13.88 10.54 17.31
C GLU A 248 14.47 10.35 15.92
N LYS A 249 15.72 10.80 15.71
CA LYS A 249 16.45 10.62 14.44
C LYS A 249 16.66 9.14 14.10
N SER A 250 17.10 8.33 15.05
CA SER A 250 17.35 6.90 14.84
C SER A 250 16.03 6.14 14.62
N ALA A 251 14.99 6.49 15.37
CA ALA A 251 13.68 5.88 15.25
C ALA A 251 12.97 6.22 13.92
N SER A 252 13.13 7.44 13.41
CA SER A 252 12.58 7.81 12.09
C SER A 252 13.19 6.99 10.96
N LEU A 253 14.50 6.64 11.05
CA LEU A 253 15.19 5.81 10.07
C LEU A 253 14.70 4.34 10.05
N LEU A 254 13.98 3.87 11.08
CA LEU A 254 13.34 2.54 11.04
C LEU A 254 12.37 2.39 9.87
N LEU A 255 11.71 3.47 9.46
CA LEU A 255 10.85 3.46 8.28
C LEU A 255 11.66 3.21 7.00
N SER A 256 12.87 3.78 6.89
CA SER A 256 13.77 3.50 5.76
C SER A 256 14.27 2.05 5.80
N THR A 257 14.57 1.51 6.98
CA THR A 257 14.96 0.10 7.14
C THR A 257 13.83 -0.85 6.72
N TYR A 258 12.60 -0.58 7.17
CA TYR A 258 11.39 -1.29 6.74
C TYR A 258 11.20 -1.24 5.22
N SER A 259 11.32 -0.06 4.62
CA SER A 259 11.17 0.12 3.17
C SER A 259 12.27 -0.58 2.38
N THR A 260 13.52 -0.61 2.92
CA THR A 260 14.62 -1.39 2.33
C THR A 260 14.28 -2.88 2.29
N GLY A 261 13.75 -3.44 3.39
CA GLY A 261 13.27 -4.82 3.41
C GLY A 261 12.23 -5.10 2.33
N THR A 262 11.27 -4.20 2.16
CA THR A 262 10.24 -4.35 1.12
C THR A 262 10.83 -4.26 -0.30
N LEU A 263 11.75 -3.34 -0.56
CA LEU A 263 12.41 -3.20 -1.86
C LEU A 263 13.23 -4.46 -2.21
N ILE A 264 13.93 -5.03 -1.22
CA ILE A 264 14.66 -6.29 -1.40
C ILE A 264 13.67 -7.43 -1.72
N CYS A 265 12.52 -7.50 -1.05
CA CYS A 265 11.49 -8.50 -1.36
C CYS A 265 10.93 -8.35 -2.78
N VAL A 266 10.66 -7.12 -3.22
CA VAL A 266 10.19 -6.85 -4.59
C VAL A 266 11.22 -7.33 -5.61
N ALA A 267 12.50 -7.03 -5.41
CA ALA A 267 13.58 -7.51 -6.27
C ALA A 267 13.69 -9.05 -6.25
N PHE A 268 13.64 -9.66 -5.06
CA PHE A 268 13.66 -11.12 -4.89
C PHE A 268 12.49 -11.79 -5.60
N THR A 269 11.27 -11.26 -5.45
CA THR A 269 10.07 -11.78 -6.12
C THR A 269 10.17 -11.67 -7.64
N ALA A 270 10.73 -10.58 -8.15
CA ALA A 270 10.94 -10.41 -9.59
C ALA A 270 11.95 -11.42 -10.18
N LEU A 271 12.95 -11.81 -9.40
CA LEU A 271 14.02 -12.73 -9.84
C LEU A 271 13.67 -14.22 -9.62
N VAL A 272 13.02 -14.54 -8.52
CA VAL A 272 12.82 -15.92 -8.03
C VAL A 272 11.35 -16.32 -8.03
N GLY A 273 10.43 -15.36 -7.87
CA GLY A 273 9.00 -15.63 -7.68
C GLY A 273 8.32 -16.35 -8.84
N MET A 274 8.87 -16.26 -10.05
CA MET A 274 8.34 -17.00 -11.22
C MET A 274 8.57 -18.52 -11.13
N LYS A 275 9.46 -18.98 -10.24
CA LYS A 275 9.81 -20.41 -10.09
C LYS A 275 9.07 -21.10 -8.92
N ILE A 276 8.45 -20.32 -8.04
CA ILE A 276 7.79 -20.83 -6.83
C ILE A 276 6.30 -20.51 -6.92
N ARG A 277 5.45 -21.51 -6.70
CA ARG A 277 3.99 -21.27 -6.63
C ARG A 277 3.68 -20.31 -5.48
N PRO A 278 2.85 -19.28 -5.71
CA PRO A 278 2.55 -18.26 -4.69
C PRO A 278 2.10 -18.83 -3.35
N VAL A 279 1.27 -19.88 -3.37
CA VAL A 279 0.76 -20.53 -2.15
C VAL A 279 1.88 -21.09 -1.25
N ASN A 280 2.98 -21.58 -1.83
CA ASN A 280 4.12 -22.11 -1.05
C ASN A 280 4.89 -21.01 -0.31
N SER A 281 4.77 -19.77 -0.77
CA SER A 281 5.42 -18.62 -0.13
C SER A 281 4.53 -18.00 0.96
N VAL A 282 3.21 -18.22 0.96
CA VAL A 282 2.29 -17.62 1.93
C VAL A 282 2.64 -18.01 3.36
N LEU A 283 2.85 -19.30 3.62
CA LEU A 283 3.17 -19.81 4.98
C LEU A 283 4.49 -19.25 5.54
N PRO A 284 5.64 -19.39 4.85
CA PRO A 284 6.90 -18.86 5.39
C PRO A 284 6.87 -17.34 5.53
N TYR A 285 6.19 -16.61 4.66
CA TYR A 285 6.11 -15.15 4.75
C TYR A 285 5.27 -14.70 5.95
N THR A 286 4.10 -15.33 6.19
CA THR A 286 3.26 -15.01 7.35
C THR A 286 3.91 -15.43 8.66
N LEU A 287 4.60 -16.60 8.70
CA LEU A 287 5.35 -17.04 9.86
C LEU A 287 6.47 -16.07 10.23
N MET A 288 7.29 -15.69 9.25
CA MET A 288 8.41 -14.77 9.50
C MET A 288 7.94 -13.38 9.89
N SER A 289 6.81 -12.91 9.32
CA SER A 289 6.17 -11.67 9.74
C SER A 289 5.73 -11.73 11.21
N MET A 290 5.06 -12.81 11.61
CA MET A 290 4.62 -13.04 12.98
C MET A 290 5.81 -13.07 13.95
N LEU A 291 6.86 -13.79 13.62
CA LEU A 291 8.07 -13.88 14.46
C LEU A 291 8.76 -12.53 14.60
N ALA A 292 8.89 -11.76 13.50
CA ALA A 292 9.53 -10.46 13.51
C ALA A 292 8.76 -9.44 14.39
N ILE A 293 7.43 -9.38 14.26
CA ILE A 293 6.58 -8.48 15.06
C ILE A 293 6.58 -8.93 16.52
N GLY A 294 6.44 -10.24 16.77
CA GLY A 294 6.49 -10.81 18.12
C GLY A 294 7.83 -10.52 18.82
N MET A 295 8.94 -10.62 18.11
CA MET A 295 10.28 -10.30 18.63
C MET A 295 10.38 -8.82 19.04
N MET A 296 9.88 -7.90 18.18
CA MET A 296 9.85 -6.46 18.51
C MET A 296 8.96 -6.17 19.71
N TYR A 297 7.86 -6.91 19.91
CA TYR A 297 6.97 -6.75 21.05
C TYR A 297 7.61 -7.25 22.36
N VAL A 298 8.22 -8.44 22.35
CA VAL A 298 8.75 -9.10 23.56
C VAL A 298 10.07 -8.48 24.03
N MET A 299 10.94 -8.11 23.10
CA MET A 299 12.30 -7.61 23.39
C MET A 299 12.60 -6.30 22.64
N PRO A 300 11.89 -5.19 22.93
CA PRO A 300 12.12 -3.93 22.24
C PRO A 300 13.49 -3.36 22.59
N SER A 301 14.44 -3.46 21.67
CA SER A 301 15.77 -2.84 21.75
C SER A 301 16.12 -2.21 20.41
N PRO A 302 17.05 -1.25 20.31
CA PRO A 302 17.41 -0.62 19.05
C PRO A 302 17.79 -1.62 17.95
N THR A 303 18.56 -2.64 18.28
CA THR A 303 18.98 -3.69 17.35
C THR A 303 17.80 -4.54 16.89
N VAL A 304 16.95 -4.98 17.82
CA VAL A 304 15.76 -5.78 17.52
C VAL A 304 14.78 -4.98 16.65
N MET A 305 14.63 -3.67 16.89
CA MET A 305 13.80 -2.79 16.06
C MET A 305 14.33 -2.69 14.64
N GLN A 306 15.65 -2.58 14.45
CA GLN A 306 16.26 -2.52 13.12
C GLN A 306 16.06 -3.84 12.34
N ILE A 307 16.37 -4.97 12.97
CA ILE A 307 16.20 -6.30 12.35
C ILE A 307 14.73 -6.57 12.08
N GLY A 308 13.85 -6.32 13.06
CA GLY A 308 12.41 -6.50 12.94
C GLY A 308 11.81 -5.64 11.84
N ALA A 309 12.19 -4.36 11.74
CA ALA A 309 11.76 -3.48 10.67
C ALA A 309 12.12 -4.03 9.28
N ALA A 310 13.36 -4.49 9.07
CA ALA A 310 13.79 -5.10 7.82
C ALA A 310 13.01 -6.37 7.49
N LEU A 311 12.81 -7.25 8.47
CA LEU A 311 12.08 -8.52 8.30
C LEU A 311 10.58 -8.27 8.02
N VAL A 312 9.92 -7.38 8.75
CA VAL A 312 8.52 -7.03 8.48
C VAL A 312 8.39 -6.36 7.12
N GLY A 313 9.32 -5.48 6.75
CA GLY A 313 9.39 -4.91 5.41
C GLY A 313 9.45 -6.00 4.34
N PHE A 314 10.37 -6.95 4.48
CA PHE A 314 10.54 -8.03 3.51
C PHE A 314 9.31 -8.96 3.46
N PHE A 315 8.92 -9.53 4.57
CA PHE A 315 7.91 -10.59 4.59
C PHE A 315 6.48 -10.03 4.57
N ALA A 316 6.10 -9.09 5.46
CA ALA A 316 4.74 -8.57 5.53
C ALA A 316 4.44 -7.60 4.38
N ALA A 317 5.16 -6.49 4.31
CA ALA A 317 4.90 -5.44 3.33
C ALA A 317 5.26 -5.85 1.90
N GLY A 318 6.38 -6.57 1.74
CA GLY A 318 6.87 -7.02 0.44
C GLY A 318 6.02 -8.10 -0.21
N GLY A 319 5.44 -9.02 0.56
CA GLY A 319 4.89 -10.24 0.00
C GLY A 319 3.50 -10.67 0.45
N VAL A 320 3.19 -10.62 1.75
CA VAL A 320 1.99 -11.28 2.31
C VAL A 320 0.70 -10.89 1.57
N MET A 321 0.46 -9.61 1.36
CA MET A 321 -0.77 -9.13 0.73
C MET A 321 -0.86 -9.55 -0.75
N GLN A 322 0.24 -9.43 -1.50
CA GLN A 322 0.26 -9.75 -2.94
C GLN A 322 0.16 -11.26 -3.19
N LEU A 323 0.83 -12.05 -2.36
CA LEU A 323 0.74 -13.52 -2.42
C LEU A 323 -0.68 -13.98 -2.12
N GLY A 324 -1.34 -13.44 -1.08
CA GLY A 324 -2.73 -13.75 -0.75
C GLY A 324 -3.69 -13.40 -1.89
N LEU A 325 -3.54 -12.23 -2.50
CA LEU A 325 -4.34 -11.80 -3.65
C LEU A 325 -4.14 -12.72 -4.86
N THR A 326 -2.91 -13.14 -5.14
CA THR A 326 -2.62 -14.06 -6.25
C THR A 326 -3.25 -15.43 -6.01
N VAL A 327 -3.07 -16.01 -4.82
CA VAL A 327 -3.66 -17.32 -4.45
C VAL A 327 -5.19 -17.25 -4.51
N MET A 328 -5.78 -16.15 -4.05
CA MET A 328 -7.22 -15.93 -4.16
C MET A 328 -7.70 -15.87 -5.61
N GLY A 329 -6.95 -15.17 -6.48
CA GLY A 329 -7.25 -15.09 -7.91
C GLY A 329 -7.15 -16.45 -8.62
N GLU A 330 -6.26 -17.34 -8.18
CA GLU A 330 -6.15 -18.72 -8.66
C GLU A 330 -7.33 -19.59 -8.18
N MET A 331 -7.79 -19.42 -6.93
CA MET A 331 -8.90 -20.20 -6.36
C MET A 331 -10.27 -19.71 -6.85
N PHE A 332 -10.41 -18.45 -7.22
CA PHE A 332 -11.65 -17.84 -7.71
C PHE A 332 -11.44 -17.12 -9.05
N PRO A 333 -11.16 -17.87 -10.14
CA PRO A 333 -10.90 -17.26 -11.44
C PRO A 333 -12.14 -16.55 -12.02
N ALA A 334 -13.34 -17.08 -11.80
CA ALA A 334 -14.58 -16.42 -12.17
C ALA A 334 -14.88 -15.26 -11.19
N GLY A 335 -14.92 -14.03 -11.72
CA GLY A 335 -15.20 -12.84 -10.91
C GLY A 335 -13.98 -12.26 -10.18
N LYS A 336 -12.77 -12.44 -10.69
CA LYS A 336 -11.52 -11.90 -10.13
C LYS A 336 -11.63 -10.43 -9.73
N GLY A 337 -12.26 -9.59 -10.57
CA GLY A 337 -12.43 -8.16 -10.29
C GLY A 337 -13.24 -7.89 -9.02
N THR A 338 -14.38 -8.56 -8.87
CA THR A 338 -15.25 -8.42 -7.68
C THR A 338 -14.53 -8.85 -6.41
N ILE A 339 -13.86 -10.01 -6.46
CA ILE A 339 -13.15 -10.58 -5.32
C ILE A 339 -11.96 -9.72 -4.93
N THR A 340 -11.20 -9.22 -5.91
CA THR A 340 -10.11 -8.26 -5.70
C THR A 340 -10.63 -6.96 -5.05
N SER A 341 -11.76 -6.44 -5.51
CA SER A 341 -12.38 -5.25 -4.93
C SER A 341 -12.80 -5.48 -3.47
N ILE A 342 -13.38 -6.63 -3.15
CA ILE A 342 -13.71 -6.99 -1.77
C ILE A 342 -12.45 -7.05 -0.91
N PHE A 343 -11.38 -7.70 -1.38
CA PHE A 343 -10.11 -7.82 -0.67
C PHE A 343 -9.52 -6.44 -0.35
N TYR A 344 -9.46 -5.52 -1.32
CA TYR A 344 -8.97 -4.16 -1.10
C TYR A 344 -9.91 -3.30 -0.26
N THR A 345 -11.22 -3.56 -0.29
CA THR A 345 -12.20 -2.90 0.59
C THR A 345 -11.88 -3.19 2.06
N PHE A 346 -11.63 -4.46 2.40
CA PHE A 346 -11.25 -4.83 3.76
C PHE A 346 -9.85 -4.31 4.14
N GLY A 347 -8.92 -4.23 3.18
CA GLY A 347 -7.65 -3.53 3.36
C GLY A 347 -7.84 -2.03 3.65
N SER A 348 -8.81 -1.37 3.03
CA SER A 348 -9.13 0.03 3.31
C SER A 348 -9.77 0.23 4.68
N ILE A 349 -10.60 -0.73 5.13
CA ILE A 349 -11.12 -0.76 6.51
C ILE A 349 -9.96 -0.86 7.50
N ALA A 350 -8.95 -1.69 7.24
CA ALA A 350 -7.75 -1.75 8.07
C ALA A 350 -7.00 -0.42 8.10
N SER A 351 -6.90 0.27 6.96
CA SER A 351 -6.25 1.59 6.87
C SER A 351 -6.98 2.68 7.67
N PHE A 352 -8.29 2.51 7.89
CA PHE A 352 -9.06 3.32 8.85
C PHE A 352 -8.87 2.84 10.29
N ALA A 353 -9.11 1.56 10.54
CA ALA A 353 -9.20 1.00 11.89
C ALA A 353 -7.85 1.09 12.65
N VAL A 354 -6.74 0.78 11.99
CA VAL A 354 -5.41 0.75 12.62
C VAL A 354 -5.01 2.11 13.22
N PRO A 355 -5.00 3.23 12.48
CA PRO A 355 -4.65 4.51 13.08
C PRO A 355 -5.71 4.99 14.07
N TYR A 356 -6.99 4.75 13.81
CA TYR A 356 -8.07 5.19 14.68
C TYR A 356 -8.01 4.55 16.07
N PHE A 357 -7.92 3.24 16.16
CA PHE A 357 -7.82 2.51 17.42
C PHE A 357 -6.40 2.57 17.99
N GLY A 358 -5.38 2.40 17.18
CA GLY A 358 -3.98 2.43 17.59
C GLY A 358 -3.56 3.77 18.19
N GLY A 359 -4.07 4.89 17.66
CA GLY A 359 -3.82 6.21 18.24
C GLY A 359 -4.38 6.42 19.66
N ARG A 360 -5.32 5.57 20.08
CA ARG A 360 -5.94 5.59 21.42
C ARG A 360 -5.33 4.59 22.40
N MET A 361 -4.43 3.76 21.91
CA MET A 361 -3.75 2.73 22.69
C MET A 361 -2.36 3.21 23.12
N SER A 362 -1.81 2.58 24.18
CA SER A 362 -0.38 2.69 24.42
C SER A 362 0.40 2.05 23.27
N VAL A 363 1.59 2.55 22.97
CA VAL A 363 2.42 2.02 21.87
C VAL A 363 2.72 0.52 22.05
N LYS A 364 2.83 0.03 23.29
CA LYS A 364 3.00 -1.39 23.59
C LYS A 364 1.76 -2.19 23.20
N ASN A 365 0.55 -1.67 23.48
CA ASN A 365 -0.70 -2.32 23.10
C ASN A 365 -0.93 -2.29 21.57
N VAL A 366 -0.47 -1.27 20.88
CA VAL A 366 -0.46 -1.25 19.39
C VAL A 366 0.38 -2.39 18.83
N MET A 367 1.57 -2.61 19.37
CA MET A 367 2.44 -3.70 18.92
C MET A 367 1.89 -5.08 19.31
N LEU A 368 1.23 -5.18 20.49
CA LEU A 368 0.51 -6.40 20.88
C LEU A 368 -0.64 -6.69 19.90
N MET A 369 -1.45 -5.68 19.59
CA MET A 369 -2.53 -5.81 18.59
C MET A 369 -2.00 -6.33 17.25
N ASP A 370 -0.89 -5.77 16.78
CA ASP A 370 -0.27 -6.18 15.52
C ASP A 370 0.29 -7.61 15.59
N THR A 371 0.88 -7.99 16.72
CA THR A 371 1.31 -9.38 16.98
C THR A 371 0.13 -10.35 16.90
N VAL A 372 -1.01 -10.00 17.50
CA VAL A 372 -2.24 -10.81 17.45
C VAL A 372 -2.76 -10.90 16.01
N PHE A 373 -2.77 -9.80 15.26
CA PHE A 373 -3.14 -9.84 13.84
C PHE A 373 -2.21 -10.75 13.03
N ALA A 374 -0.91 -10.67 13.24
CA ALA A 374 0.04 -11.54 12.57
C ALA A 374 -0.16 -13.03 12.92
N MET A 375 -0.48 -13.34 14.18
CA MET A 375 -0.83 -14.72 14.60
C MET A 375 -2.09 -15.24 13.90
N ILE A 376 -3.16 -14.44 13.87
CA ILE A 376 -4.40 -14.80 13.17
C ILE A 376 -4.13 -14.97 11.67
N GLY A 377 -3.34 -14.07 11.09
CA GLY A 377 -2.93 -14.14 9.68
C GLY A 377 -2.17 -15.42 9.35
N PHE A 378 -1.30 -15.88 10.23
CA PHE A 378 -0.58 -17.14 10.08
C PHE A 378 -1.52 -18.34 10.16
N VAL A 379 -2.48 -18.37 11.11
CA VAL A 379 -3.50 -19.43 11.20
C VAL A 379 -4.35 -19.49 9.92
N ILE A 380 -4.78 -18.34 9.41
CA ILE A 380 -5.54 -18.28 8.15
C ILE A 380 -4.66 -18.77 6.97
N ALA A 381 -3.38 -18.41 6.95
CA ALA A 381 -2.46 -18.88 5.92
C ALA A 381 -2.33 -20.42 5.91
N ILE A 382 -2.33 -21.08 7.08
CA ILE A 382 -2.37 -22.54 7.18
C ILE A 382 -3.65 -23.09 6.56
N ILE A 383 -4.80 -22.52 6.88
CA ILE A 383 -6.11 -22.95 6.33
C ILE A 383 -6.09 -22.79 4.80
N VAL A 384 -5.68 -21.63 4.30
CA VAL A 384 -5.60 -21.35 2.86
C VAL A 384 -4.66 -22.33 2.16
N PHE A 385 -3.48 -22.59 2.74
CA PHE A 385 -2.50 -23.53 2.20
C PHE A 385 -3.07 -24.95 2.06
N ILE A 386 -3.68 -25.48 3.12
CA ILE A 386 -4.29 -26.81 3.11
C ILE A 386 -5.42 -26.88 2.08
N ARG A 387 -6.31 -25.89 2.09
CA ARG A 387 -7.47 -25.84 1.20
C ARG A 387 -7.08 -25.68 -0.27
N TYR A 388 -6.05 -24.90 -0.56
CA TYR A 388 -5.53 -24.75 -1.92
C TYR A 388 -5.14 -26.11 -2.53
N TYR A 389 -4.37 -26.93 -1.83
CA TYR A 389 -3.96 -28.24 -2.33
C TYR A 389 -5.07 -29.28 -2.39
N GLN A 390 -6.17 -29.06 -1.63
CA GLN A 390 -7.38 -29.87 -1.72
C GLN A 390 -8.28 -29.49 -2.89
N THR A 391 -8.25 -28.22 -3.33
CA THR A 391 -9.17 -27.69 -4.33
C THR A 391 -8.52 -27.53 -5.70
N VAL A 392 -7.28 -27.08 -5.78
CA VAL A 392 -6.57 -26.81 -7.05
C VAL A 392 -5.78 -28.03 -7.50
N ASP A 393 -5.88 -28.37 -8.77
CA ASP A 393 -5.05 -29.43 -9.36
C ASP A 393 -3.66 -28.85 -9.70
N THR A 394 -2.68 -29.32 -8.95
CA THR A 394 -1.28 -28.88 -9.08
C THR A 394 -0.40 -29.81 -9.91
N SER A 395 -0.98 -30.85 -10.51
CA SER A 395 -0.26 -31.85 -11.31
C SER A 395 -0.02 -31.43 -12.76
N LYS A 396 -0.61 -30.30 -13.18
CA LYS A 396 -0.49 -29.76 -14.54
C LYS A 396 0.35 -28.49 -14.59
#